data_20bf6b04888bf9fd24ff916bfaeda351
#
_entry.id   20bf6b04888bf9fd24ff916bfaeda351
#
_cell.length_a   1.000
_cell.length_b   1.000
_cell.length_c   1.000
_cell.angle_alpha   90.00
_cell.angle_beta   90.00
_cell.angle_gamma   90.00
#
_symmetry.space_group_name_H-M   'P 1'
#
loop_
_entity.id
_entity.type
_entity.pdbx_description
1 polymer ?
#
loop_
_entity_poly.entity_id
_entity_poly.type
_entity_poly.pdbx_seq_one_letter_code
_entity_poly.pdbx_strand_id
1 'polypeptide(L)'
;AAVIANEMGVNMRITSGPAIEKAGDLAALLTNLQEHDILFVDEIHRLNRAVEEILYPAMEDYAIDIIIGKGPSANSIRLDLPRFTLIGATTRAGQLTAPLRDRFGVNLRLELYSPAELQKIVERSAGILKVEIDRSRGTPRIVNRLLKRVRDYAQVRADGVITKEVANAALLRLEVDEMGLDATDRRMLRSIIEFYHGGPVGLETLAATIGEEAVTLEDVYEPYLLQQGFLTRTPRGRCVTRRAYEHLGLEYIGQQEIDL
;
A
#
# COMPACT_ATOMS: atom_id res chain seq x y z
N ALA A 1 2.40 -0.95 -13.87
CA ALA A 1 1.65 -0.60 -15.08
C ALA A 1 2.55 0.09 -16.12
N ALA A 2 3.25 1.21 -15.78
CA ALA A 2 4.06 1.95 -16.76
C ALA A 2 5.13 1.08 -17.48
N VAL A 3 5.80 0.18 -16.75
CA VAL A 3 6.77 -0.75 -17.35
C VAL A 3 6.09 -1.66 -18.38
N ILE A 4 4.89 -2.16 -18.08
CA ILE A 4 4.12 -3.02 -19.00
C ILE A 4 3.76 -2.24 -20.27
N ALA A 5 3.27 -1.01 -20.13
CA ALA A 5 2.93 -0.18 -21.28
C ALA A 5 4.14 0.10 -22.19
N ASN A 6 5.30 0.41 -21.58
CA ASN A 6 6.54 0.62 -22.32
C ASN A 6 7.03 -0.64 -23.05
N GLU A 7 6.98 -1.81 -22.39
CA GLU A 7 7.37 -3.07 -23.01
C GLU A 7 6.42 -3.49 -24.15
N MET A 8 5.13 -3.19 -24.01
CA MET A 8 4.14 -3.45 -25.04
C MET A 8 4.09 -2.38 -26.13
N GLY A 9 4.73 -1.23 -25.95
CA GLY A 9 4.70 -0.11 -26.88
C GLY A 9 3.31 0.52 -27.08
N VAL A 10 2.48 0.53 -26.04
CA VAL A 10 1.10 1.02 -26.07
C VAL A 10 0.89 2.20 -25.13
N ASN A 11 -0.18 2.97 -25.35
CA ASN A 11 -0.54 4.06 -24.45
C ASN A 11 -1.16 3.52 -23.14
N MET A 12 -1.06 4.30 -22.08
CA MET A 12 -1.66 3.99 -20.80
C MET A 12 -2.47 5.15 -20.27
N ARG A 13 -3.71 4.86 -19.89
CA ARG A 13 -4.56 5.75 -19.10
C ARG A 13 -4.50 5.33 -17.64
N ILE A 14 -4.29 6.30 -16.76
CA ILE A 14 -4.17 6.07 -15.31
C ILE A 14 -5.33 6.74 -14.62
N THR A 15 -6.01 5.99 -13.76
CA THR A 15 -7.06 6.49 -12.89
C THR A 15 -6.99 5.76 -11.53
N SER A 16 -7.91 6.07 -10.63
CA SER A 16 -8.05 5.37 -9.35
C SER A 16 -9.51 5.09 -9.05
N GLY A 17 -9.77 4.06 -8.23
CA GLY A 17 -11.13 3.72 -7.80
C GLY A 17 -11.89 4.93 -7.25
N PRO A 18 -11.32 5.70 -6.30
CA PRO A 18 -11.97 6.91 -5.78
C PRO A 18 -12.25 8.01 -6.79
N ALA A 19 -11.48 8.07 -7.89
CA ALA A 19 -11.67 9.10 -8.93
C ALA A 19 -12.82 8.76 -9.89
N ILE A 20 -13.33 7.54 -9.86
CA ILE A 20 -14.47 7.09 -10.68
C ILE A 20 -15.71 7.05 -9.77
N GLU A 21 -16.40 8.17 -9.68
CA GLU A 21 -17.56 8.28 -8.80
C GLU A 21 -18.83 7.70 -9.40
N LYS A 22 -18.98 7.78 -10.70
CA LYS A 22 -20.20 7.42 -11.44
C LYS A 22 -19.89 6.53 -12.64
N ALA A 23 -20.89 5.76 -13.01
CA ALA A 23 -20.87 4.92 -14.20
C ALA A 23 -20.48 5.68 -15.48
N GLY A 24 -20.93 6.94 -15.63
CA GLY A 24 -20.58 7.80 -16.75
C GLY A 24 -19.10 8.19 -16.80
N ASP A 25 -18.43 8.30 -15.66
CA ASP A 25 -16.99 8.63 -15.60
C ASP A 25 -16.16 7.47 -16.19
N LEU A 26 -16.52 6.23 -15.82
CA LEU A 26 -15.89 5.03 -16.37
C LEU A 26 -16.20 4.88 -17.87
N ALA A 27 -17.46 5.09 -18.29
CA ALA A 27 -17.85 5.02 -19.69
C ALA A 27 -17.04 6.03 -20.53
N ALA A 28 -16.86 7.26 -20.04
CA ALA A 28 -16.05 8.28 -20.71
C ALA A 28 -14.56 7.87 -20.82
N LEU A 29 -14.01 7.22 -19.80
CA LEU A 29 -12.64 6.72 -19.86
C LEU A 29 -12.50 5.59 -20.89
N LEU A 30 -13.42 4.62 -20.89
CA LEU A 30 -13.39 3.46 -21.78
C LEU A 30 -13.59 3.84 -23.26
N THR A 31 -14.51 4.75 -23.56
CA THR A 31 -14.78 5.20 -24.95
C THR A 31 -13.65 6.05 -25.54
N ASN A 32 -12.76 6.59 -24.72
CA ASN A 32 -11.57 7.34 -25.15
C ASN A 32 -10.30 6.49 -25.28
N LEU A 33 -10.38 5.17 -25.07
CA LEU A 33 -9.27 4.26 -25.31
C LEU A 33 -9.10 3.98 -26.80
N GLN A 34 -7.89 3.63 -27.19
CA GLN A 34 -7.56 3.15 -28.52
C GLN A 34 -7.27 1.65 -28.46
N GLU A 35 -7.17 1.02 -29.62
CA GLU A 35 -6.88 -0.41 -29.73
C GLU A 35 -5.55 -0.73 -29.01
N HIS A 36 -5.62 -1.72 -28.13
CA HIS A 36 -4.52 -2.21 -27.29
C HIS A 36 -4.06 -1.27 -26.16
N ASP A 37 -4.70 -0.12 -25.94
CA ASP A 37 -4.39 0.74 -24.81
C ASP A 37 -4.53 0.01 -23.46
N ILE A 38 -3.80 0.50 -22.47
CA ILE A 38 -3.91 0.03 -21.09
C ILE A 38 -4.73 1.03 -20.27
N LEU A 39 -5.77 0.52 -19.59
CA LEU A 39 -6.44 1.24 -18.51
C LEU A 39 -5.90 0.72 -17.17
N PHE A 40 -5.20 1.57 -16.43
CA PHE A 40 -4.72 1.26 -15.08
C PHE A 40 -5.63 1.94 -14.05
N VAL A 41 -6.20 1.12 -13.15
CA VAL A 41 -7.04 1.60 -12.04
C VAL A 41 -6.35 1.27 -10.72
N ASP A 42 -5.85 2.31 -10.04
CA ASP A 42 -5.28 2.18 -8.70
C ASP A 42 -6.40 2.10 -7.65
N GLU A 43 -6.16 1.39 -6.56
CA GLU A 43 -7.14 1.14 -5.49
C GLU A 43 -8.51 0.68 -6.03
N ILE A 44 -8.48 -0.27 -6.96
CA ILE A 44 -9.67 -0.75 -7.69
C ILE A 44 -10.77 -1.31 -6.75
N HIS A 45 -10.41 -1.76 -5.54
CA HIS A 45 -11.37 -2.20 -4.51
C HIS A 45 -12.29 -1.08 -4.00
N ARG A 46 -12.00 0.18 -4.33
CA ARG A 46 -12.81 1.33 -3.96
C ARG A 46 -13.82 1.74 -5.04
N LEU A 47 -13.94 1.00 -6.11
CA LEU A 47 -15.02 1.19 -7.07
C LEU A 47 -16.36 0.92 -6.39
N ASN A 48 -17.35 1.75 -6.67
CA ASN A 48 -18.72 1.46 -6.23
C ASN A 48 -19.37 0.43 -7.15
N ARG A 49 -20.41 -0.22 -6.65
CA ARG A 49 -21.08 -1.33 -7.37
C ARG A 49 -21.63 -0.94 -8.74
N ALA A 50 -22.17 0.27 -8.88
CA ALA A 50 -22.72 0.73 -10.16
C ALA A 50 -21.63 0.92 -11.22
N VAL A 51 -20.40 1.25 -10.82
CA VAL A 51 -19.22 1.33 -11.71
C VAL A 51 -18.72 -0.06 -12.05
N GLU A 52 -18.68 -0.99 -11.09
CA GLU A 52 -18.30 -2.37 -11.35
C GLU A 52 -19.23 -3.04 -12.39
N GLU A 53 -20.55 -2.80 -12.29
CA GLU A 53 -21.55 -3.36 -13.19
C GLU A 53 -21.34 -2.96 -14.66
N ILE A 54 -20.77 -1.76 -14.91
CA ILE A 54 -20.36 -1.33 -16.26
C ILE A 54 -19.02 -1.94 -16.66
N LEU A 55 -18.14 -2.15 -15.70
CA LEU A 55 -16.83 -2.72 -15.99
C LEU A 55 -16.90 -4.18 -16.44
N TYR A 56 -17.89 -4.94 -15.96
CA TYR A 56 -18.03 -6.37 -16.32
C TYR A 56 -18.18 -6.60 -17.81
N PRO A 57 -19.18 -6.04 -18.53
CA PRO A 57 -19.29 -6.22 -19.96
C PRO A 57 -18.14 -5.60 -20.75
N ALA A 58 -17.53 -4.53 -20.22
CA ALA A 58 -16.33 -3.97 -20.82
C ALA A 58 -15.14 -4.94 -20.81
N MET A 59 -14.99 -5.75 -19.75
CA MET A 59 -13.92 -6.75 -19.61
C MET A 59 -14.19 -8.02 -20.43
N GLU A 60 -15.45 -8.44 -20.52
CA GLU A 60 -15.84 -9.70 -21.16
C GLU A 60 -16.07 -9.54 -22.67
N ASP A 61 -16.87 -8.53 -23.04
CA ASP A 61 -17.38 -8.34 -24.38
C ASP A 61 -16.76 -7.16 -25.14
N TYR A 62 -15.93 -6.37 -24.49
CA TYR A 62 -15.46 -5.08 -25.03
C TYR A 62 -16.63 -4.18 -25.44
N ALA A 63 -17.64 -4.09 -24.61
CA ALA A 63 -18.82 -3.27 -24.84
C ALA A 63 -19.37 -2.72 -23.52
N ILE A 64 -20.08 -1.61 -23.59
CA ILE A 64 -20.81 -1.04 -22.45
C ILE A 64 -22.25 -0.74 -22.86
N ASP A 65 -23.18 -0.95 -21.92
CA ASP A 65 -24.58 -0.60 -22.08
C ASP A 65 -24.87 0.73 -21.39
N ILE A 66 -25.28 1.74 -22.16
CA ILE A 66 -25.62 3.06 -21.65
C ILE A 66 -27.15 3.23 -21.71
N ILE A 67 -27.74 3.53 -20.55
CA ILE A 67 -29.18 3.82 -20.45
C ILE A 67 -29.40 5.32 -20.72
N ILE A 68 -30.13 5.61 -21.79
CA ILE A 68 -30.52 6.97 -22.16
C ILE A 68 -32.00 7.18 -21.85
N GLY A 69 -32.32 8.23 -21.09
CA GLY A 69 -33.68 8.54 -20.67
C GLY A 69 -33.98 8.13 -19.23
N LYS A 70 -35.20 8.35 -18.79
CA LYS A 70 -35.69 7.99 -17.45
C LYS A 70 -37.04 7.29 -17.54
N GLY A 71 -37.30 6.38 -16.64
CA GLY A 71 -38.58 5.66 -16.53
C GLY A 71 -38.80 4.59 -17.62
N PRO A 72 -40.04 4.18 -17.89
CA PRO A 72 -40.36 3.07 -18.75
C PRO A 72 -39.97 3.25 -20.25
N SER A 73 -39.67 4.50 -20.68
CA SER A 73 -39.20 4.85 -22.02
C SER A 73 -37.67 4.97 -22.14
N ALA A 74 -36.93 4.55 -21.13
CA ALA A 74 -35.47 4.52 -21.20
C ALA A 74 -35.00 3.47 -22.22
N ASN A 75 -34.11 3.86 -23.14
CA ASN A 75 -33.50 2.97 -24.11
C ASN A 75 -32.06 2.65 -23.68
N SER A 76 -31.70 1.36 -23.80
CA SER A 76 -30.31 0.94 -23.64
C SER A 76 -29.63 0.98 -25.02
N ILE A 77 -28.48 1.65 -25.08
CA ILE A 77 -27.61 1.66 -26.26
C ILE A 77 -26.33 0.93 -25.90
N ARG A 78 -26.01 -0.12 -26.65
CA ARG A 78 -24.74 -0.84 -26.54
C ARG A 78 -23.70 -0.13 -27.40
N LEU A 79 -22.58 0.22 -26.77
CA LEU A 79 -21.41 0.82 -27.42
C LEU A 79 -20.26 -0.19 -27.39
N ASP A 80 -19.73 -0.50 -28.58
CA ASP A 80 -18.54 -1.31 -28.71
C ASP A 80 -17.29 -0.50 -28.31
N LEU A 81 -16.38 -1.14 -27.61
CA LEU A 81 -15.11 -0.60 -27.16
C LEU A 81 -13.96 -1.19 -27.98
N PRO A 82 -12.87 -0.46 -28.18
CA PRO A 82 -11.64 -1.06 -28.69
C PRO A 82 -11.14 -2.12 -27.71
N ARG A 83 -10.37 -3.08 -28.20
CA ARG A 83 -9.73 -4.07 -27.32
C ARG A 83 -8.69 -3.37 -26.48
N PHE A 84 -8.79 -3.48 -25.17
CA PHE A 84 -7.90 -2.86 -24.21
C PHE A 84 -7.45 -3.86 -23.15
N THR A 85 -6.41 -3.52 -22.40
CA THR A 85 -5.96 -4.28 -21.23
C THR A 85 -6.31 -3.52 -19.95
N LEU A 86 -7.07 -4.15 -19.05
CA LEU A 86 -7.33 -3.60 -17.72
C LEU A 86 -6.28 -4.11 -16.73
N ILE A 87 -5.65 -3.19 -16.03
CA ILE A 87 -4.75 -3.49 -14.92
C ILE A 87 -5.32 -2.84 -13.66
N GLY A 88 -5.75 -3.65 -12.70
CA GLY A 88 -6.19 -3.20 -11.38
C GLY A 88 -5.08 -3.36 -10.35
N ALA A 89 -4.88 -2.36 -9.49
CA ALA A 89 -4.03 -2.46 -8.31
C ALA A 89 -4.87 -2.29 -7.05
N THR A 90 -4.53 -3.04 -6.01
CA THR A 90 -5.20 -2.96 -4.71
C THR A 90 -4.27 -3.33 -3.58
N THR A 91 -4.39 -2.64 -2.46
CA THR A 91 -3.78 -3.01 -1.18
C THR A 91 -4.65 -3.99 -0.39
N ARG A 92 -5.93 -4.12 -0.77
CA ARG A 92 -6.96 -4.88 -0.06
C ARG A 92 -7.67 -5.88 -0.98
N ALA A 93 -6.93 -6.88 -1.45
CA ALA A 93 -7.48 -7.90 -2.36
C ALA A 93 -8.74 -8.61 -1.82
N GLY A 94 -8.87 -8.73 -0.48
CA GLY A 94 -10.06 -9.31 0.16
C GLY A 94 -11.31 -8.43 0.09
N GLN A 95 -11.20 -7.15 -0.28
CA GLN A 95 -12.34 -6.24 -0.48
C GLN A 95 -12.82 -6.21 -1.93
N LEU A 96 -12.10 -6.83 -2.87
CA LEU A 96 -12.61 -7.00 -4.22
C LEU A 96 -13.82 -7.94 -4.20
N THR A 97 -14.86 -7.54 -4.92
CA THR A 97 -16.01 -8.42 -5.12
C THR A 97 -15.58 -9.68 -5.87
N ALA A 98 -16.16 -10.82 -5.54
CA ALA A 98 -15.85 -12.07 -6.24
C ALA A 98 -16.09 -11.94 -7.76
N PRO A 99 -17.21 -11.34 -8.25
CA PRO A 99 -17.43 -11.14 -9.67
C PRO A 99 -16.35 -10.32 -10.37
N LEU A 100 -15.82 -9.29 -9.73
CA LEU A 100 -14.74 -8.47 -10.31
C LEU A 100 -13.43 -9.25 -10.35
N ARG A 101 -13.08 -9.89 -9.23
CA ARG A 101 -11.84 -10.67 -9.13
C ARG A 101 -11.76 -11.80 -10.13
N ASP A 102 -12.87 -12.53 -10.32
CA ASP A 102 -12.91 -13.72 -11.16
C ASP A 102 -12.81 -13.38 -12.67
N ARG A 103 -13.04 -12.11 -13.03
CA ARG A 103 -12.86 -11.62 -14.42
C ARG A 103 -11.43 -11.23 -14.76
N PHE A 104 -10.55 -11.10 -13.77
CA PHE A 104 -9.13 -10.93 -14.06
C PHE A 104 -8.49 -12.29 -14.38
N GLY A 105 -7.94 -12.40 -15.59
CA GLY A 105 -7.27 -13.62 -16.04
C GLY A 105 -5.95 -13.89 -15.31
N VAL A 106 -5.32 -12.85 -14.75
CA VAL A 106 -4.05 -12.95 -14.04
C VAL A 106 -4.16 -12.19 -12.72
N ASN A 107 -3.93 -12.91 -11.62
CA ASN A 107 -3.87 -12.32 -10.28
C ASN A 107 -2.45 -12.49 -9.73
N LEU A 108 -1.76 -11.36 -9.51
CA LEU A 108 -0.40 -11.33 -8.99
C LEU A 108 -0.38 -10.75 -7.58
N ARG A 109 0.32 -11.42 -6.68
CA ARG A 109 0.61 -10.88 -5.36
C ARG A 109 2.04 -10.37 -5.35
N LEU A 110 2.21 -9.09 -5.04
CA LEU A 110 3.53 -8.50 -4.87
C LEU A 110 4.00 -8.73 -3.43
N GLU A 111 5.20 -9.27 -3.28
CA GLU A 111 5.86 -9.45 -2.01
C GLU A 111 6.80 -8.28 -1.72
N LEU A 112 7.21 -8.15 -0.47
CA LEU A 112 8.23 -7.16 -0.10
C LEU A 112 9.58 -7.61 -0.65
N TYR A 113 10.38 -6.64 -1.07
CA TYR A 113 11.72 -6.89 -1.56
C TYR A 113 12.66 -7.31 -0.43
N SER A 114 13.53 -8.26 -0.72
CA SER A 114 14.64 -8.62 0.16
C SER A 114 15.65 -7.47 0.27
N PRO A 115 16.47 -7.40 1.31
CA PRO A 115 17.53 -6.40 1.42
C PRO A 115 18.46 -6.35 0.20
N ALA A 116 18.81 -7.51 -0.37
CA ALA A 116 19.67 -7.59 -1.56
C ALA A 116 19.03 -7.02 -2.84
N GLU A 117 17.72 -7.19 -3.00
CA GLU A 117 16.96 -6.60 -4.10
C GLU A 117 16.82 -5.08 -3.94
N LEU A 118 16.55 -4.63 -2.71
CA LEU A 118 16.49 -3.21 -2.40
C LEU A 118 17.83 -2.53 -2.62
N GLN A 119 18.94 -3.20 -2.31
CA GLN A 119 20.27 -2.70 -2.61
C GLN A 119 20.46 -2.40 -4.09
N LYS A 120 20.06 -3.32 -4.98
CA LYS A 120 20.13 -3.12 -6.43
C LYS A 120 19.28 -1.92 -6.88
N ILE A 121 18.09 -1.75 -6.27
CA ILE A 121 17.22 -0.60 -6.57
C ILE A 121 17.86 0.71 -6.14
N VAL A 122 18.47 0.76 -4.96
CA VAL A 122 19.19 1.93 -4.45
C VAL A 122 20.42 2.23 -5.31
N GLU A 123 21.24 1.25 -5.63
CA GLU A 123 22.41 1.40 -6.51
C GLU A 123 22.01 1.97 -7.86
N ARG A 124 20.94 1.46 -8.46
CA ARG A 124 20.40 2.00 -9.72
C ARG A 124 19.86 3.43 -9.56
N SER A 125 19.21 3.75 -8.45
CA SER A 125 18.57 5.06 -8.23
C SER A 125 19.55 6.16 -7.86
N ALA A 126 20.67 5.81 -7.26
CA ALA A 126 21.62 6.74 -6.64
C ALA A 126 23.00 6.74 -7.30
N GLY A 127 23.28 5.79 -8.18
CA GLY A 127 24.60 5.66 -8.82
C GLY A 127 25.74 5.30 -7.86
N ILE A 128 25.61 5.41 -6.55
CA ILE A 128 26.71 5.24 -5.59
C ILE A 128 26.22 5.09 -4.14
N LEU A 129 25.37 4.20 -3.70
CA LEU A 129 25.11 4.21 -2.26
C LEU A 129 24.97 2.83 -1.64
N LYS A 130 25.98 2.46 -0.85
CA LYS A 130 25.86 1.50 0.25
C LYS A 130 25.24 2.20 1.46
N VAL A 131 23.95 2.49 1.40
CA VAL A 131 23.15 2.86 2.58
C VAL A 131 22.68 1.58 3.24
N GLU A 132 22.62 1.54 4.56
CA GLU A 132 21.99 0.44 5.29
C GLU A 132 20.52 0.31 4.85
N ILE A 133 20.25 -0.71 4.05
CA ILE A 133 18.98 -0.93 3.33
C ILE A 133 17.95 -1.55 4.26
N ASP A 134 18.38 -2.14 5.36
CA ASP A 134 17.56 -2.87 6.33
C ASP A 134 16.45 -2.00 6.96
N ARG A 135 16.66 -0.68 7.02
CA ARG A 135 15.70 0.28 7.59
C ARG A 135 14.57 0.71 6.65
N SER A 136 14.48 0.14 5.45
CA SER A 136 13.52 0.56 4.40
C SER A 136 12.20 -0.17 4.43
N ARG A 137 11.94 -1.01 5.40
CA ARG A 137 10.71 -1.82 5.54
C ARG A 137 10.40 -2.67 4.30
N GLY A 138 11.40 -3.11 3.54
CA GLY A 138 11.20 -3.95 2.35
C GLY A 138 10.51 -3.26 1.18
N THR A 139 10.39 -1.92 1.15
CA THR A 139 9.68 -1.22 0.07
C THR A 139 10.56 -0.21 -0.66
N PRO A 140 10.62 -0.25 -2.02
CA PRO A 140 11.39 0.70 -2.82
C PRO A 140 10.98 2.17 -2.62
N ARG A 141 9.70 2.42 -2.34
CA ARG A 141 9.19 3.78 -2.07
C ARG A 141 9.81 4.36 -0.81
N ILE A 142 9.87 3.57 0.27
CA ILE A 142 10.44 4.02 1.55
C ILE A 142 11.94 4.20 1.42
N VAL A 143 12.67 3.24 0.83
CA VAL A 143 14.11 3.35 0.66
C VAL A 143 14.51 4.58 -0.17
N ASN A 144 13.81 4.86 -1.26
CA ASN A 144 14.08 6.03 -2.09
C ASN A 144 13.73 7.34 -1.37
N ARG A 145 12.70 7.35 -0.52
CA ARG A 145 12.35 8.50 0.31
C ARG A 145 13.42 8.77 1.37
N LEU A 146 13.87 7.73 2.08
CA LEU A 146 14.96 7.84 3.06
C LEU A 146 16.26 8.29 2.38
N LEU A 147 16.60 7.75 1.22
CA LEU A 147 17.77 8.13 0.45
C LEU A 147 17.78 9.63 0.11
N LYS A 148 16.65 10.17 -0.34
CA LYS A 148 16.52 11.62 -0.60
C LYS A 148 16.78 12.45 0.66
N ARG A 149 16.24 12.03 1.80
CA ARG A 149 16.43 12.72 3.08
C ARG A 149 17.86 12.65 3.58
N VAL A 150 18.51 11.49 3.44
CA VAL A 150 19.92 11.31 3.77
C VAL A 150 20.81 12.20 2.88
N ARG A 151 20.52 12.28 1.58
CA ARG A 151 21.20 13.17 0.65
C ARG A 151 21.05 14.64 1.07
N ASP A 152 19.83 15.07 1.35
CA ASP A 152 19.55 16.45 1.76
C ASP A 152 20.29 16.79 3.08
N TYR A 153 20.34 15.85 4.01
CA TYR A 153 21.13 15.97 5.24
C TYR A 153 22.63 16.08 4.96
N ALA A 154 23.17 15.23 4.08
CA ALA A 154 24.58 15.26 3.69
C ALA A 154 24.97 16.59 3.05
N GLN A 155 24.12 17.15 2.19
CA GLN A 155 24.36 18.46 1.57
C GLN A 155 24.35 19.62 2.56
N VAL A 156 23.55 19.55 3.62
CA VAL A 156 23.41 20.67 4.59
C VAL A 156 24.36 20.54 5.78
N ARG A 157 24.70 19.33 6.21
CA ARG A 157 25.41 19.04 7.46
C ARG A 157 26.74 18.32 7.29
N ALA A 158 27.07 17.91 6.07
CA ALA A 158 28.34 17.30 5.70
C ALA A 158 28.79 17.89 4.36
N ASP A 159 29.81 17.34 3.76
CA ASP A 159 30.44 17.78 2.51
C ASP A 159 29.71 17.28 1.24
N GLY A 160 28.45 16.89 1.36
CA GLY A 160 27.65 16.33 0.26
C GLY A 160 27.92 14.85 -0.01
N VAL A 161 28.87 14.24 0.71
CA VAL A 161 29.18 12.81 0.59
C VAL A 161 28.36 12.04 1.63
N ILE A 162 27.69 10.99 1.18
CA ILE A 162 26.92 10.10 2.04
C ILE A 162 27.84 8.96 2.49
N THR A 163 28.36 9.03 3.70
CA THR A 163 29.04 7.93 4.37
C THR A 163 28.04 7.17 5.27
N LYS A 164 28.45 6.02 5.79
CA LYS A 164 27.63 5.26 6.76
C LYS A 164 27.30 6.10 7.98
N GLU A 165 28.25 6.86 8.49
CA GLU A 165 28.10 7.74 9.65
C GLU A 165 27.10 8.87 9.37
N VAL A 166 27.21 9.51 8.21
CA VAL A 166 26.28 10.55 7.75
C VAL A 166 24.85 10.00 7.58
N ALA A 167 24.74 8.81 6.99
CA ALA A 167 23.45 8.14 6.83
C ALA A 167 22.81 7.79 8.18
N ASN A 168 23.58 7.23 9.12
CA ASN A 168 23.11 6.93 10.46
C ASN A 168 22.69 8.18 11.22
N ALA A 169 23.47 9.26 11.17
CA ALA A 169 23.12 10.52 11.79
C ALA A 169 21.85 11.14 11.22
N ALA A 170 21.65 11.03 9.89
CA ALA A 170 20.43 11.48 9.23
C ALA A 170 19.21 10.64 9.64
N LEU A 171 19.32 9.31 9.66
CA LEU A 171 18.24 8.41 10.04
C LEU A 171 17.84 8.56 11.50
N LEU A 172 18.82 8.78 12.39
CA LEU A 172 18.57 9.09 13.80
C LEU A 172 17.74 10.37 13.96
N ARG A 173 18.05 11.41 13.18
CA ARG A 173 17.26 12.66 13.18
C ARG A 173 15.86 12.51 12.58
N LEU A 174 15.66 11.53 11.72
CA LEU A 174 14.35 11.16 11.19
C LEU A 174 13.61 10.22 12.14
N GLU A 175 14.19 9.94 13.32
CA GLU A 175 13.65 9.02 14.32
C GLU A 175 13.40 7.61 13.78
N VAL A 176 14.17 7.20 12.76
CA VAL A 176 14.14 5.84 12.21
C VAL A 176 15.23 5.02 12.86
N ASP A 177 14.84 4.01 13.60
CA ASP A 177 15.77 3.14 14.33
C ASP A 177 16.42 2.07 13.43
N GLU A 178 17.23 1.20 14.05
CA GLU A 178 17.96 0.14 13.33
C GLU A 178 17.06 -0.88 12.64
N MET A 179 15.86 -1.09 13.17
CA MET A 179 14.84 -1.96 12.58
C MET A 179 13.91 -1.22 11.62
N GLY A 180 14.16 0.06 11.32
CA GLY A 180 13.30 0.86 10.44
C GLY A 180 11.99 1.31 11.07
N LEU A 181 11.85 1.19 12.38
CA LEU A 181 10.68 1.70 13.11
C LEU A 181 10.78 3.21 13.27
N ASP A 182 9.71 3.93 12.92
CA ASP A 182 9.61 5.36 13.16
C ASP A 182 9.00 5.68 14.54
N ALA A 183 8.80 6.96 14.82
CA ALA A 183 8.24 7.40 16.10
C ALA A 183 6.83 6.85 16.33
N THR A 184 6.01 6.73 15.29
CA THR A 184 4.64 6.22 15.40
C THR A 184 4.60 4.71 15.65
N ASP A 185 5.46 3.93 14.99
CA ASP A 185 5.59 2.50 15.28
C ASP A 185 5.95 2.25 16.75
N ARG A 186 6.99 2.96 17.22
CA ARG A 186 7.42 2.82 18.62
C ARG A 186 6.36 3.29 19.60
N ARG A 187 5.63 4.36 19.29
CA ARG A 187 4.49 4.84 20.09
C ARG A 187 3.38 3.81 20.12
N MET A 188 3.06 3.18 18.99
CA MET A 188 2.07 2.11 18.90
C MET A 188 2.43 0.92 19.80
N LEU A 189 3.66 0.40 19.67
CA LEU A 189 4.12 -0.72 20.50
C LEU A 189 4.17 -0.36 21.99
N ARG A 190 4.70 0.83 22.36
CA ARG A 190 4.73 1.31 23.75
C ARG A 190 3.33 1.46 24.33
N SER A 191 2.39 2.03 23.59
CA SER A 191 1.01 2.17 24.06
C SER A 191 0.35 0.84 24.38
N ILE A 192 0.59 -0.19 23.55
CA ILE A 192 0.06 -1.53 23.81
C ILE A 192 0.71 -2.11 25.09
N ILE A 193 1.99 -1.89 25.33
CA ILE A 193 2.69 -2.35 26.51
C ILE A 193 2.21 -1.63 27.77
N GLU A 194 2.23 -0.30 27.75
CA GLU A 194 2.03 0.54 28.93
C GLU A 194 0.56 0.61 29.37
N PHE A 195 -0.37 0.75 28.43
CA PHE A 195 -1.79 0.93 28.74
C PHE A 195 -2.61 -0.36 28.69
N TYR A 196 -2.14 -1.37 27.94
CA TYR A 196 -2.90 -2.61 27.72
C TYR A 196 -2.09 -3.86 28.12
N HIS A 197 -1.01 -3.71 28.90
CA HIS A 197 -0.19 -4.81 29.43
C HIS A 197 0.25 -5.83 28.36
N GLY A 198 0.58 -5.35 27.17
CA GLY A 198 0.98 -6.18 26.03
C GLY A 198 -0.17 -6.62 25.12
N GLY A 199 -1.39 -6.27 25.43
CA GLY A 199 -2.59 -6.61 24.67
C GLY A 199 -3.38 -7.77 25.26
N PRO A 200 -4.49 -8.17 24.64
CA PRO A 200 -5.02 -7.73 23.35
C PRO A 200 -5.75 -6.37 23.39
N VAL A 201 -5.58 -5.55 22.37
CA VAL A 201 -6.28 -4.26 22.23
C VAL A 201 -6.93 -4.16 20.83
N GLY A 202 -8.14 -3.61 20.78
CA GLY A 202 -8.88 -3.36 19.54
C GLY A 202 -8.24 -2.23 18.72
N LEU A 203 -8.40 -2.28 17.38
CA LEU A 203 -7.82 -1.30 16.47
C LEU A 203 -8.28 0.13 16.78
N GLU A 204 -9.60 0.33 16.93
CA GLU A 204 -10.19 1.65 17.18
C GLU A 204 -9.73 2.24 18.52
N THR A 205 -9.63 1.38 19.55
CA THR A 205 -9.14 1.78 20.87
C THR A 205 -7.67 2.21 20.79
N LEU A 206 -6.84 1.46 20.09
CA LEU A 206 -5.43 1.78 19.90
C LEU A 206 -5.26 3.07 19.10
N ALA A 207 -6.03 3.24 18.02
CA ALA A 207 -6.05 4.43 17.19
C ALA A 207 -6.37 5.69 18.00
N ALA A 208 -7.43 5.62 18.81
CA ALA A 208 -7.80 6.71 19.73
C ALA A 208 -6.68 7.01 20.75
N THR A 209 -6.02 5.97 21.30
CA THR A 209 -4.96 6.13 22.29
C THR A 209 -3.74 6.88 21.75
N ILE A 210 -3.36 6.59 20.50
CA ILE A 210 -2.18 7.21 19.89
C ILE A 210 -2.49 8.44 19.02
N GLY A 211 -3.78 8.78 18.85
CA GLY A 211 -4.20 9.94 18.06
C GLY A 211 -4.00 9.78 16.56
N GLU A 212 -4.20 8.55 16.04
CA GLU A 212 -4.09 8.22 14.61
C GLU A 212 -5.42 7.64 14.10
N GLU A 213 -5.62 7.64 12.79
CA GLU A 213 -6.76 6.97 12.19
C GLU A 213 -6.58 5.45 12.19
N ALA A 214 -7.64 4.70 12.53
CA ALA A 214 -7.60 3.24 12.57
C ALA A 214 -7.15 2.61 11.24
N VAL A 215 -7.66 3.15 10.12
CA VAL A 215 -7.28 2.73 8.77
C VAL A 215 -5.78 2.93 8.51
N THR A 216 -5.21 4.06 8.97
CA THR A 216 -3.78 4.34 8.84
C THR A 216 -2.94 3.34 9.63
N LEU A 217 -3.37 2.99 10.85
CA LEU A 217 -2.69 1.96 11.63
C LEU A 217 -2.71 0.60 10.92
N GLU A 218 -3.87 0.20 10.41
CA GLU A 218 -4.05 -1.10 9.77
C GLU A 218 -3.30 -1.22 8.44
N ASP A 219 -3.28 -0.16 7.64
CA ASP A 219 -2.74 -0.21 6.27
C ASP A 219 -1.26 0.16 6.18
N VAL A 220 -0.76 1.02 7.08
CA VAL A 220 0.59 1.58 6.97
C VAL A 220 1.55 1.00 8.00
N TYR A 221 1.14 0.89 9.27
CA TYR A 221 2.02 0.52 10.37
C TYR A 221 1.97 -0.98 10.71
N GLU A 222 0.78 -1.51 10.87
CA GLU A 222 0.56 -2.90 11.32
C GLU A 222 1.22 -3.96 10.41
N PRO A 223 1.17 -3.85 9.05
CA PRO A 223 1.73 -4.88 8.18
C PRO A 223 3.22 -5.13 8.41
N TYR A 224 3.99 -4.05 8.60
CA TYR A 224 5.42 -4.18 8.86
C TYR A 224 5.71 -4.76 10.25
N LEU A 225 4.99 -4.29 11.27
CA LEU A 225 5.14 -4.78 12.65
C LEU A 225 4.78 -6.27 12.78
N LEU A 226 3.75 -6.73 12.07
CA LEU A 226 3.38 -8.15 11.99
C LEU A 226 4.46 -8.97 11.30
N GLN A 227 4.96 -8.51 10.15
CA GLN A 227 5.98 -9.20 9.38
C GLN A 227 7.29 -9.33 10.15
N GLN A 228 7.68 -8.28 10.88
CA GLN A 228 8.89 -8.29 11.72
C GLN A 228 8.69 -9.05 13.03
N GLY A 229 7.48 -9.52 13.31
CA GLY A 229 7.18 -10.26 14.53
C GLY A 229 7.21 -9.40 15.80
N PHE A 230 6.97 -8.09 15.70
CA PHE A 230 6.78 -7.21 16.85
C PHE A 230 5.34 -7.23 17.37
N LEU A 231 4.40 -7.53 16.46
CA LEU A 231 2.98 -7.57 16.75
C LEU A 231 2.39 -8.91 16.33
N THR A 232 1.33 -9.33 17.01
CA THR A 232 0.48 -10.45 16.59
C THR A 232 -0.97 -10.01 16.59
N ARG A 233 -1.76 -10.60 15.68
CA ARG A 233 -3.20 -10.34 15.57
C ARG A 233 -3.95 -11.56 16.13
N THR A 234 -4.79 -11.34 17.11
CA THR A 234 -5.67 -12.35 17.70
C THR A 234 -7.14 -12.00 17.43
N PRO A 235 -8.09 -12.92 17.61
CA PRO A 235 -9.52 -12.59 17.50
C PRO A 235 -9.98 -11.48 18.46
N ARG A 236 -9.28 -11.29 19.59
CA ARG A 236 -9.58 -10.26 20.60
C ARG A 236 -8.90 -8.91 20.29
N GLY A 237 -7.91 -8.87 19.41
CA GLY A 237 -7.16 -7.65 19.08
C GLY A 237 -5.68 -7.87 18.84
N ARG A 238 -4.91 -6.78 18.95
CA ARG A 238 -3.46 -6.73 18.71
C ARG A 238 -2.72 -6.96 20.01
N CYS A 239 -1.69 -7.80 19.95
CA CYS A 239 -0.79 -8.07 21.08
C CYS A 239 0.65 -7.84 20.64
N VAL A 240 1.47 -7.27 21.51
CA VAL A 240 2.92 -7.20 21.28
C VAL A 240 3.60 -8.50 21.65
N THR A 241 4.69 -8.79 20.95
CA THR A 241 5.50 -9.98 21.20
C THR A 241 6.65 -9.66 22.15
N ARG A 242 7.29 -10.70 22.69
CA ARG A 242 8.51 -10.57 23.47
C ARG A 242 9.60 -9.80 22.73
N ARG A 243 9.71 -9.98 21.41
CA ARG A 243 10.66 -9.26 20.55
C ARG A 243 10.46 -7.75 20.61
N ALA A 244 9.21 -7.27 20.71
CA ALA A 244 8.93 -5.84 20.83
C ALA A 244 9.42 -5.27 22.17
N TYR A 245 9.27 -5.98 23.28
CA TYR A 245 9.81 -5.58 24.57
C TYR A 245 11.33 -5.49 24.53
N GLU A 246 11.99 -6.53 24.01
CA GLU A 246 13.45 -6.58 23.87
C GLU A 246 13.97 -5.42 23.02
N HIS A 247 13.31 -5.14 21.88
CA HIS A 247 13.69 -4.02 21.00
C HIS A 247 13.52 -2.64 21.65
N LEU A 248 12.46 -2.46 22.44
CA LEU A 248 12.20 -1.21 23.16
C LEU A 248 13.00 -1.07 24.45
N GLY A 249 13.81 -2.07 24.82
CA GLY A 249 14.57 -2.11 26.06
C GLY A 249 13.69 -2.22 27.31
N LEU A 250 12.50 -2.84 27.18
CA LEU A 250 11.56 -3.02 28.28
C LEU A 250 11.60 -4.46 28.79
N GLU A 251 11.36 -4.62 30.09
CA GLU A 251 11.25 -5.95 30.70
C GLU A 251 9.96 -6.63 30.21
N TYR A 252 10.09 -7.88 29.75
CA TYR A 252 8.93 -8.66 29.29
C TYR A 252 8.10 -9.10 30.49
N ILE A 253 6.98 -8.45 30.68
CA ILE A 253 5.95 -8.87 31.62
C ILE A 253 5.08 -9.86 30.85
N GLY A 254 5.30 -11.17 31.07
CA GLY A 254 4.52 -12.23 30.40
C GLY A 254 3.03 -11.91 30.41
N GLN A 255 2.33 -12.21 29.32
CA GLN A 255 0.88 -12.13 29.31
C GLN A 255 0.37 -12.99 30.47
N GLN A 256 -0.27 -12.37 31.47
CA GLN A 256 -1.02 -13.11 32.45
C GLN A 256 -2.08 -13.88 31.68
N GLU A 257 -1.97 -15.22 31.66
CA GLU A 257 -3.09 -16.07 31.27
C GLU A 257 -4.24 -15.72 32.20
N ILE A 258 -5.17 -14.96 31.68
CA ILE A 258 -6.45 -14.77 32.34
C ILE A 258 -7.21 -16.08 32.06
N ASP A 259 -7.04 -17.05 32.92
CA ASP A 259 -7.91 -18.23 33.01
C ASP A 259 -9.33 -17.71 33.23
N LEU A 260 -10.20 -17.94 32.23
CA LEU A 260 -11.63 -17.81 32.30
C LEU A 260 -12.28 -19.14 32.51
#